data_b9068d46a897fe8fa546edba8319feb1
#
_entry.id   b9068d46a897fe8fa546edba8319feb1
#
_cell.length_a   1.000
_cell.length_b   1.000
_cell.length_c   1.000
_cell.angle_alpha   90.00
_cell.angle_beta   90.00
_cell.angle_gamma   90.00
#
_symmetry.space_group_name_H-M   'P 1'
#
loop_
_entity.id
_entity.type
_entity.pdbx_description
1 polymer ?
#
loop_
_entity_poly.entity_id
_entity_poly.type
_entity_poly.pdbx_seq_one_letter_code
_entity_poly.pdbx_strand_id
1 'polypeptide(L)'
;NILLDRYDISNIFSGEIKELGYPRIDRTINLSSERKEYIRRKINANVYDKVVLYAPTWRGIHGKATLDIEKLKNDLEKLADQDCHIVFRGHHMIEKLVSEQNISGITIVPSEIDTNELLGAIDILITDYSSIAFDFFVMNRPVIY
;
A
#
# COMPACT_ATOMS: atom_id res chain seq x y z
N ASN A 1 3.54 -29.83 -2.67
CA ASN A 1 3.24 -28.38 -2.70
C ASN A 1 2.41 -27.99 -1.48
N ILE A 2 2.85 -26.99 -0.73
CA ILE A 2 2.23 -26.58 0.54
C ILE A 2 0.73 -26.34 0.42
N LEU A 3 0.25 -25.78 -0.69
CA LEU A 3 -1.18 -25.51 -0.89
C LEU A 3 -1.96 -26.81 -1.07
N LEU A 4 -1.47 -27.75 -1.87
CA LEU A 4 -2.14 -29.03 -2.08
C LEU A 4 -2.17 -29.86 -0.78
N ASP A 5 -1.03 -29.92 -0.08
CA ASP A 5 -0.86 -30.76 1.11
C ASP A 5 -1.62 -30.20 2.31
N ARG A 6 -1.61 -28.85 2.47
CA ARG A 6 -2.18 -28.20 3.66
C ARG A 6 -3.71 -28.01 3.57
N TYR A 7 -4.24 -27.85 2.36
CA TYR A 7 -5.67 -27.59 2.15
C TYR A 7 -6.42 -28.78 1.53
N ASP A 8 -5.73 -29.92 1.35
CA ASP A 8 -6.30 -31.18 0.79
C ASP A 8 -7.12 -30.95 -0.49
N ILE A 9 -6.59 -30.11 -1.36
CA ILE A 9 -7.27 -29.76 -2.63
C ILE A 9 -6.90 -30.69 -3.79
N SER A 10 -6.08 -31.71 -3.55
CA SER A 10 -5.65 -32.67 -4.57
C SER A 10 -6.80 -33.38 -5.27
N ASN A 11 -7.94 -33.59 -4.56
CA ASN A 11 -9.12 -34.27 -5.11
C ASN A 11 -10.02 -33.35 -5.97
N ILE A 12 -9.84 -32.02 -5.89
CA ILE A 12 -10.67 -31.05 -6.62
C ILE A 12 -9.87 -30.23 -7.64
N PHE A 13 -8.54 -30.37 -7.62
CA PHE A 13 -7.65 -29.65 -8.51
C PHE A 13 -6.98 -30.63 -9.48
N SER A 14 -7.28 -30.48 -10.78
CA SER A 14 -6.72 -31.30 -11.86
C SER A 14 -5.73 -30.56 -12.76
N GLY A 15 -5.39 -29.34 -12.44
CA GLY A 15 -4.49 -28.48 -13.20
C GLY A 15 -3.01 -28.67 -12.87
N GLU A 16 -2.14 -27.99 -13.59
CA GLU A 16 -0.71 -27.91 -13.29
C GLU A 16 -0.43 -26.72 -12.36
N ILE A 17 0.33 -26.96 -11.29
CA ILE A 17 0.82 -25.89 -10.41
C ILE A 17 2.20 -25.48 -10.84
N LYS A 18 2.37 -24.19 -11.18
CA LYS A 18 3.64 -23.58 -11.52
C LYS A 18 4.07 -22.61 -10.42
N GLU A 19 5.25 -22.82 -9.86
CA GLU A 19 5.83 -21.95 -8.84
C GLU A 19 6.64 -20.84 -9.56
N LEU A 20 5.93 -19.81 -10.05
CA LEU A 20 6.47 -18.72 -10.85
C LEU A 20 6.65 -17.40 -10.08
N GLY A 21 6.41 -17.41 -8.76
CA GLY A 21 6.36 -16.21 -7.95
C GLY A 21 5.01 -15.48 -8.07
N TYR A 22 5.00 -14.19 -7.73
CA TYR A 22 3.81 -13.36 -7.77
C TYR A 22 3.83 -12.42 -8.98
N PRO A 23 3.02 -12.64 -10.03
CA PRO A 23 3.02 -11.80 -11.24
C PRO A 23 2.74 -10.32 -10.96
N ARG A 24 2.02 -9.99 -9.87
CA ARG A 24 1.76 -8.60 -9.49
C ARG A 24 3.04 -7.81 -9.17
N ILE A 25 4.10 -8.48 -8.71
CA ILE A 25 5.39 -7.86 -8.39
C ILE A 25 6.07 -7.31 -9.65
N ASP A 26 5.82 -7.92 -10.81
CA ASP A 26 6.37 -7.44 -12.09
C ASP A 26 5.94 -5.99 -12.39
N ARG A 27 4.74 -5.59 -11.98
CA ARG A 27 4.26 -4.21 -12.13
C ARG A 27 5.05 -3.24 -11.26
N THR A 28 5.48 -3.68 -10.08
CA THR A 28 6.29 -2.87 -9.17
C THR A 28 7.71 -2.67 -9.70
N ILE A 29 8.35 -3.75 -10.16
CA ILE A 29 9.75 -3.75 -10.60
C ILE A 29 9.90 -3.08 -11.97
N ASN A 30 8.99 -3.36 -12.90
CA ASN A 30 9.09 -2.93 -14.31
C ASN A 30 8.32 -1.63 -14.58
N LEU A 31 8.05 -0.82 -13.54
CA LEU A 31 7.36 0.46 -13.71
C LEU A 31 8.22 1.39 -14.57
N SER A 32 7.68 1.83 -15.72
CA SER A 32 8.40 2.77 -16.60
C SER A 32 8.56 4.15 -15.95
N SER A 33 9.56 4.89 -16.39
CA SER A 33 9.80 6.26 -15.88
C SER A 33 8.60 7.16 -16.12
N GLU A 34 7.97 7.09 -17.29
CA GLU A 34 6.79 7.87 -17.64
C GLU A 34 5.60 7.52 -16.75
N ARG A 35 5.42 6.23 -16.43
CA ARG A 35 4.36 5.78 -15.54
C ARG A 35 4.60 6.20 -14.09
N LYS A 36 5.86 6.15 -13.64
CA LYS A 36 6.28 6.66 -12.33
C LYS A 36 5.99 8.16 -12.20
N GLU A 37 6.36 8.96 -13.21
CA GLU A 37 6.07 10.40 -13.21
C GLU A 37 4.56 10.69 -13.23
N TYR A 38 3.79 9.92 -14.01
CA TYR A 38 2.34 10.03 -14.01
C TYR A 38 1.75 9.80 -12.62
N ILE A 39 2.17 8.72 -11.93
CA ILE A 39 1.71 8.40 -10.58
C ILE A 39 2.10 9.52 -9.61
N ARG A 40 3.36 9.98 -9.64
CA ARG A 40 3.82 11.07 -8.78
C ARG A 40 3.00 12.35 -8.98
N ARG A 41 2.70 12.72 -10.20
CA ARG A 41 1.79 13.86 -10.47
C ARG A 41 0.39 13.64 -9.90
N LYS A 42 -0.16 12.44 -10.04
CA LYS A 42 -1.50 12.11 -9.52
C LYS A 42 -1.60 12.15 -8.01
N ILE A 43 -0.52 11.87 -7.31
CA ILE A 43 -0.43 12.01 -5.86
C ILE A 43 0.13 13.37 -5.42
N ASN A 44 0.22 14.36 -6.31
CA ASN A 44 0.73 15.71 -6.08
C ASN A 44 2.18 15.77 -5.57
N ALA A 45 3.00 14.76 -5.84
CA ALA A 45 4.41 14.74 -5.46
C ALA A 45 5.28 15.37 -6.56
N ASN A 46 6.24 16.22 -6.17
CA ASN A 46 7.25 16.73 -7.08
C ASN A 46 8.31 15.65 -7.38
N VAL A 47 9.13 15.91 -8.42
CA VAL A 47 10.18 14.97 -8.86
C VAL A 47 11.21 14.71 -7.76
N TYR A 48 11.51 15.72 -6.95
CA TYR A 48 12.54 15.67 -5.90
C TYR A 48 11.99 15.28 -4.52
N ASP A 49 10.67 15.19 -4.37
CA ASP A 49 10.07 14.84 -3.09
C ASP A 49 10.46 13.41 -2.67
N LYS A 50 10.74 13.23 -1.38
CA LYS A 50 10.77 11.92 -0.77
C LYS A 50 9.33 11.49 -0.51
N VAL A 51 8.83 10.51 -1.25
CA VAL A 51 7.46 10.03 -1.13
C VAL A 51 7.37 8.88 -0.15
N VAL A 52 6.57 9.07 0.89
CA VAL A 52 6.30 8.07 1.93
C VAL A 52 4.86 7.59 1.82
N LEU A 53 4.67 6.30 1.63
CA LEU A 53 3.35 5.68 1.68
C LEU A 53 3.05 5.19 3.09
N TYR A 54 1.98 5.69 3.69
CA TYR A 54 1.41 5.14 4.91
C TYR A 54 0.21 4.25 4.56
N ALA A 55 0.36 2.95 4.78
CA ALA A 55 -0.63 1.92 4.43
C ALA A 55 -0.87 0.97 5.61
N PRO A 56 -1.59 1.42 6.66
CA PRO A 56 -1.89 0.59 7.82
C PRO A 56 -2.91 -0.50 7.48
N THR A 57 -2.82 -1.66 8.16
CA THR A 57 -3.80 -2.74 8.01
C THR A 57 -5.12 -2.38 8.66
N TRP A 58 -6.19 -2.57 7.91
CA TRP A 58 -7.53 -2.52 8.47
C TRP A 58 -7.73 -3.66 9.48
N ARG A 59 -7.99 -3.31 10.74
CA ARG A 59 -8.39 -4.25 11.79
C ARG A 59 -9.88 -4.07 12.10
N GLY A 60 -10.76 -4.68 11.29
CA GLY A 60 -12.19 -4.78 11.56
C GLY A 60 -12.54 -6.18 12.05
N ILE A 61 -13.11 -6.31 13.24
CA ILE A 61 -13.83 -7.52 13.64
C ILE A 61 -15.20 -7.45 12.98
N HIS A 62 -15.71 -8.56 12.42
CA HIS A 62 -17.00 -8.66 11.76
C HIS A 62 -18.09 -7.82 12.46
N GLY A 63 -18.53 -6.72 11.83
CA GLY A 63 -19.63 -5.88 12.27
C GLY A 63 -19.30 -4.78 13.30
N LYS A 64 -18.07 -4.71 13.86
CA LYS A 64 -17.63 -3.60 14.73
C LYS A 64 -16.19 -3.23 14.35
N ALA A 65 -16.07 -2.34 13.38
CA ALA A 65 -14.80 -1.67 13.10
C ALA A 65 -14.56 -0.66 14.22
N THR A 66 -13.79 -1.03 15.22
CA THR A 66 -13.22 -0.05 16.16
C THR A 66 -11.90 0.43 15.54
N LEU A 67 -11.99 1.19 14.45
CA LEU A 67 -10.88 2.02 14.05
C LEU A 67 -10.81 3.15 15.06
N ASP A 68 -9.68 3.28 15.72
CA ASP A 68 -9.37 4.47 16.48
C ASP A 68 -9.01 5.59 15.51
N ILE A 69 -10.05 6.33 15.07
CA ILE A 69 -9.93 7.42 14.10
C ILE A 69 -9.07 8.54 14.69
N GLU A 70 -9.16 8.80 15.97
CA GLU A 70 -8.36 9.83 16.63
C GLU A 70 -6.88 9.45 16.63
N LYS A 71 -6.56 8.18 16.91
CA LYS A 71 -5.19 7.68 16.80
C LYS A 71 -4.67 7.80 15.38
N LEU A 72 -5.45 7.35 14.38
CA LEU A 72 -5.05 7.46 12.97
C LEU A 72 -4.82 8.92 12.57
N LYS A 73 -5.68 9.84 13.01
CA LYS A 73 -5.53 11.27 12.76
C LYS A 73 -4.25 11.80 13.37
N ASN A 74 -3.98 11.51 14.64
CA ASN A 74 -2.75 11.91 15.33
C ASN A 74 -1.49 11.37 14.63
N ASP A 75 -1.53 10.12 14.16
CA ASP A 75 -0.41 9.52 13.43
C ASP A 75 -0.18 10.24 12.09
N LEU A 76 -1.24 10.54 11.34
CA LEU A 76 -1.17 11.27 10.08
C LEU A 76 -0.69 12.71 10.27
N GLU A 77 -1.15 13.43 11.30
CA GLU A 77 -0.70 14.78 11.64
C GLU A 77 0.81 14.80 11.95
N LYS A 78 1.31 13.83 12.74
CA LYS A 78 2.76 13.70 13.02
C LYS A 78 3.58 13.38 11.77
N LEU A 79 3.03 12.59 10.85
CA LEU A 79 3.69 12.30 9.58
C LEU A 79 3.71 13.53 8.68
N ALA A 80 2.64 14.32 8.66
CA ALA A 80 2.53 15.54 7.85
C ALA A 80 3.56 16.62 8.25
N ASP A 81 4.04 16.60 9.51
CA ASP A 81 5.08 17.50 10.00
C ASP A 81 6.50 17.13 9.54
N GLN A 82 6.67 15.99 8.85
CA GLN A 82 7.98 15.55 8.36
C GLN A 82 8.32 16.22 7.01
N ASP A 83 9.61 16.41 6.75
CA ASP A 83 10.11 16.93 5.47
C ASP A 83 10.06 15.86 4.37
N CYS A 84 8.83 15.42 4.04
CA CYS A 84 8.56 14.45 3.00
C CYS A 84 7.10 14.54 2.52
N HIS A 85 6.84 13.96 1.34
CA HIS A 85 5.49 13.92 0.77
C HIS A 85 4.75 12.67 1.26
N ILE A 86 3.78 12.85 2.14
CA ILE A 86 3.02 11.75 2.72
C ILE A 86 1.81 11.42 1.86
N VAL A 87 1.72 10.17 1.45
CA VAL A 87 0.54 9.63 0.76
C VAL A 87 -0.09 8.52 1.60
N PHE A 88 -1.40 8.50 1.65
CA PHE A 88 -2.19 7.55 2.42
C PHE A 88 -2.95 6.59 1.50
N ARG A 89 -2.85 5.30 1.76
CA ARG A 89 -3.68 4.26 1.17
C ARG A 89 -4.23 3.37 2.28
N GLY A 90 -5.53 3.27 2.35
CA GLY A 90 -6.25 2.40 3.28
C GLY A 90 -7.37 1.63 2.59
N HIS A 91 -8.24 1.01 3.38
CA HIS A 91 -9.51 0.51 2.86
C HIS A 91 -10.39 1.72 2.48
N HIS A 92 -11.21 1.60 1.41
CA HIS A 92 -12.02 2.72 0.87
C HIS A 92 -12.86 3.47 1.92
N MET A 93 -13.38 2.76 2.95
CA MET A 93 -14.11 3.40 4.05
C MET A 93 -13.23 4.29 4.91
N ILE A 94 -11.96 3.90 5.11
CA ILE A 94 -10.98 4.68 5.87
C ILE A 94 -10.51 5.88 5.07
N GLU A 95 -10.23 5.70 3.78
CA GLU A 95 -9.84 6.79 2.89
C GLU A 95 -10.90 7.90 2.89
N LYS A 96 -12.19 7.54 2.88
CA LYS A 96 -13.28 8.49 3.00
C LYS A 96 -13.26 9.24 4.34
N LEU A 97 -13.10 8.53 5.45
CA LEU A 97 -13.02 9.14 6.78
C LEU A 97 -11.81 10.07 6.91
N VAL A 98 -10.65 9.67 6.41
CA VAL A 98 -9.43 10.51 6.40
C VAL A 98 -9.65 11.76 5.54
N SER A 99 -10.31 11.62 4.38
CA SER A 99 -10.66 12.74 3.51
C SER A 99 -11.55 13.77 4.23
N GLU A 100 -12.53 13.30 4.99
CA GLU A 100 -13.44 14.16 5.76
C GLU A 100 -12.72 14.93 6.90
N GLN A 101 -11.59 14.44 7.40
CA GLN A 101 -10.79 15.12 8.43
C GLN A 101 -9.97 16.30 7.89
N ASN A 102 -9.81 16.45 6.57
CA ASN A 102 -9.04 17.53 5.93
C ASN A 102 -7.64 17.74 6.54
N ILE A 103 -6.90 16.65 6.79
CA ILE A 103 -5.56 16.73 7.37
C ILE A 103 -4.62 17.36 6.35
N SER A 104 -4.07 18.53 6.68
CA SER A 104 -3.10 19.22 5.82
C SER A 104 -1.82 18.39 5.66
N GLY A 105 -1.24 18.39 4.47
CA GLY A 105 0.04 17.69 4.20
C GLY A 105 -0.11 16.20 3.88
N ILE A 106 -1.33 15.65 3.90
CA ILE A 106 -1.60 14.26 3.53
C ILE A 106 -2.32 14.19 2.20
N THR A 107 -1.80 13.39 1.27
CA THR A 107 -2.46 13.11 -0.01
C THR A 107 -3.06 11.70 0.01
N ILE A 108 -4.37 11.58 -0.21
CA ILE A 108 -5.02 10.28 -0.39
C ILE A 108 -4.73 9.80 -1.81
N VAL A 109 -4.28 8.56 -1.93
CA VAL A 109 -3.96 7.98 -3.24
C VAL A 109 -5.25 7.78 -4.05
N PRO A 110 -5.35 8.32 -5.27
CA PRO A 110 -6.51 8.11 -6.13
C PRO A 110 -6.79 6.62 -6.37
N SER A 111 -8.07 6.25 -6.40
CA SER A 111 -8.52 4.85 -6.50
C SER A 111 -8.11 4.17 -7.81
N GLU A 112 -7.92 4.95 -8.88
CA GLU A 112 -7.47 4.46 -10.19
C GLU A 112 -5.98 4.06 -10.22
N ILE A 113 -5.20 4.41 -9.19
CA ILE A 113 -3.79 4.01 -9.10
C ILE A 113 -3.69 2.59 -8.53
N ASP A 114 -3.17 1.68 -9.33
CA ASP A 114 -2.89 0.31 -8.88
C ASP A 114 -1.85 0.30 -7.77
N THR A 115 -2.07 -0.51 -6.72
CA THR A 115 -1.19 -0.53 -5.54
C THR A 115 0.23 -0.98 -5.88
N ASN A 116 0.40 -1.96 -6.76
CA ASN A 116 1.74 -2.44 -7.12
C ASN A 116 2.49 -1.41 -7.98
N GLU A 117 1.80 -0.67 -8.84
CA GLU A 117 2.41 0.47 -9.55
C GLU A 117 2.78 1.60 -8.58
N LEU A 118 1.93 1.89 -7.60
CA LEU A 118 2.24 2.87 -6.55
C LEU A 118 3.51 2.50 -5.80
N LEU A 119 3.67 1.22 -5.41
CA LEU A 119 4.88 0.73 -4.74
C LEU A 119 6.15 0.99 -5.57
N GLY A 120 6.08 0.91 -6.90
CA GLY A 120 7.19 1.28 -7.79
C GLY A 120 7.53 2.77 -7.77
N ALA A 121 6.57 3.64 -7.40
CA ALA A 121 6.70 5.10 -7.46
C ALA A 121 7.09 5.78 -6.14
N ILE A 122 6.95 5.11 -5.00
CA ILE A 122 7.26 5.63 -3.65
C ILE A 122 8.70 5.30 -3.23
N ASP A 123 9.18 5.98 -2.19
CA ASP A 123 10.55 5.81 -1.68
C ASP A 123 10.60 5.07 -0.33
N ILE A 124 9.58 5.22 0.52
CA ILE A 124 9.48 4.60 1.85
C ILE A 124 8.06 4.06 2.04
N LEU A 125 7.94 2.89 2.63
CA LEU A 125 6.67 2.33 3.07
C LEU A 125 6.59 2.32 4.60
N ILE A 126 5.51 2.88 5.15
CA ILE A 126 5.13 2.71 6.57
C ILE A 126 3.88 1.83 6.58
N THR A 127 3.97 0.70 7.25
CA THR A 127 2.86 -0.26 7.35
C THR A 127 2.97 -1.05 8.65
N ASP A 128 2.02 -1.92 8.90
CA ASP A 128 2.05 -2.87 10.01
C ASP A 128 2.06 -4.32 9.49
N TYR A 129 1.25 -5.22 10.04
CA TYR A 129 1.20 -6.65 9.64
C TYR A 129 0.53 -6.88 8.26
N SER A 130 0.84 -6.06 7.27
CA SER A 130 0.27 -6.13 5.92
C SER A 130 1.18 -6.88 4.95
N SER A 131 0.56 -7.67 4.06
CA SER A 131 1.29 -8.34 2.96
C SER A 131 1.92 -7.37 1.96
N ILE A 132 1.52 -6.10 1.95
CA ILE A 132 2.09 -5.06 1.09
C ILE A 132 3.60 -4.89 1.32
N ALA A 133 4.07 -5.16 2.56
CA ALA A 133 5.50 -5.11 2.88
C ALA A 133 6.31 -6.11 2.04
N PHE A 134 5.78 -7.33 1.86
CA PHE A 134 6.45 -8.35 1.03
C PHE A 134 6.52 -7.94 -0.44
N ASP A 135 5.47 -7.30 -0.97
CA ASP A 135 5.45 -6.79 -2.33
C ASP A 135 6.42 -5.62 -2.52
N PHE A 136 6.71 -4.86 -1.45
CA PHE A 136 7.63 -3.73 -1.50
C PHE A 136 9.10 -4.11 -1.27
N PHE A 137 9.40 -5.21 -0.58
CA PHE A 137 10.78 -5.65 -0.32
C PHE A 137 11.61 -5.83 -1.60
N VAL A 138 10.99 -6.18 -2.72
CA VAL A 138 11.67 -6.32 -4.02
C VAL A 138 12.30 -5.02 -4.51
N MET A 139 11.84 -3.87 -4.00
CA MET A 139 12.38 -2.55 -4.37
C MET A 139 13.67 -2.20 -3.61
N ASN A 140 14.06 -3.00 -2.61
CA ASN A 140 15.21 -2.73 -1.72
C ASN A 140 15.18 -1.30 -1.16
N ARG A 141 13.99 -0.85 -0.74
CA ARG A 141 13.73 0.47 -0.14
C ARG A 141 13.24 0.31 1.30
N PRO A 142 13.38 1.35 2.16
CA PRO A 142 13.01 1.26 3.57
C PRO A 142 11.54 0.92 3.81
N VAL A 143 11.31 -0.01 4.75
CA VAL A 143 10.00 -0.31 5.34
C VAL A 143 10.06 -0.02 6.83
N ILE A 144 9.08 0.72 7.35
CA ILE A 144 8.92 1.08 8.75
C ILE A 144 7.65 0.40 9.28
N TYR A 145 7.77 -0.23 10.47
CA TYR A 145 6.68 -0.93 11.13
C TYR A 145 6.20 -0.21 12.39
#